data_82722bd965a5185f94076881f9a53fa2
#
_entry.id   82722bd965a5185f94076881f9a53fa2
#
_cell.length_a   1.000
_cell.length_b   1.000
_cell.length_c   1.000
_cell.angle_alpha   90.00
_cell.angle_beta   90.00
_cell.angle_gamma   90.00
#
_symmetry.space_group_name_H-M   'P 1'
#
loop_
_entity.id
_entity.type
_entity.pdbx_description
1 polymer ?
#
loop_
_entity_poly.entity_id
_entity_poly.type
_entity_poly.pdbx_seq_one_letter_code
_entity_poly.pdbx_strand_id
1 'polypeptide(L)'
;MDDNRIWQFEESLWTADPQHYRESISDECLMVLPQPPFVLAGGQAVDAVAGTPRWSKVAFSDQQVKRPQEGLIVIAYKARAEREGVAPYEAHCSTVYRRLAHEKWDVVQHQQTPMLMAHPKA
;
A
#
# COMPACT_ATOMS: atom_id res chain seq x y z
N MET A 1 15.75 1.54 5.13
CA MET A 1 14.79 1.91 6.23
C MET A 1 14.79 0.81 7.28
N ASP A 2 14.76 1.17 8.56
CA ASP A 2 14.50 0.19 9.61
C ASP A 2 13.02 -0.20 9.63
N ASP A 3 12.67 -1.22 10.39
CA ASP A 3 11.31 -1.75 10.39
C ASP A 3 10.27 -0.71 10.82
N ASN A 4 10.55 0.06 11.88
CA ASN A 4 9.61 1.09 12.33
C ASN A 4 9.33 2.12 11.24
N ARG A 5 10.37 2.56 10.55
CA ARG A 5 10.24 3.54 9.47
C ARG A 5 9.45 2.97 8.29
N ILE A 6 9.66 1.70 7.96
CA ILE A 6 8.89 1.03 6.89
C ILE A 6 7.40 1.07 7.21
N TRP A 7 7.02 0.70 8.42
CA TRP A 7 5.60 0.64 8.78
C TRP A 7 4.97 2.01 8.91
N GLN A 8 5.70 3.01 9.38
CA GLN A 8 5.23 4.39 9.39
C GLN A 8 5.03 4.91 7.97
N PHE A 9 5.95 4.59 7.07
CA PHE A 9 5.84 4.98 5.66
C PHE A 9 4.65 4.31 5.00
N GLU A 10 4.47 3.00 5.20
CA GLU A 10 3.33 2.27 4.64
C GLU A 10 2.00 2.84 5.15
N GLU A 11 1.90 3.12 6.44
CA GLU A 11 0.72 3.76 7.02
C GLU A 11 0.40 5.09 6.32
N SER A 12 1.41 5.90 6.06
CA SER A 12 1.23 7.19 5.40
C SER A 12 0.68 7.06 3.98
N LEU A 13 0.94 5.96 3.29
CA LEU A 13 0.37 5.71 1.96
C LEU A 13 -1.15 5.48 2.01
N TRP A 14 -1.68 5.07 3.14
CA TRP A 14 -3.12 4.88 3.35
C TRP A 14 -3.81 6.15 3.81
N THR A 15 -3.16 6.97 4.62
CA THR A 15 -3.81 8.03 5.39
C THR A 15 -3.41 9.44 4.98
N ALA A 16 -2.22 9.64 4.40
CA ALA A 16 -1.75 10.97 4.04
C ALA A 16 -2.45 11.51 2.78
N ASP A 17 -2.24 12.78 2.49
CA ASP A 17 -2.86 13.44 1.36
C ASP A 17 -2.34 12.93 0.00
N PRO A 18 -3.03 13.26 -1.11
CA PRO A 18 -2.62 12.79 -2.43
C PRO A 18 -1.22 13.24 -2.86
N GLN A 19 -0.75 14.39 -2.37
CA GLN A 19 0.59 14.88 -2.73
C GLN A 19 1.68 13.98 -2.16
N HIS A 20 1.54 13.56 -0.91
CA HIS A 20 2.47 12.61 -0.30
C HIS A 20 2.47 11.28 -1.06
N TYR A 21 1.30 10.78 -1.41
CA TYR A 21 1.15 9.56 -2.20
C TYR A 21 1.88 9.69 -3.53
N ARG A 22 1.67 10.81 -4.25
CA ARG A 22 2.32 11.08 -5.53
C ARG A 22 3.84 11.06 -5.43
N GLU A 23 4.38 11.65 -4.39
CA GLU A 23 5.83 11.73 -4.17
C GLU A 23 6.45 10.37 -3.82
N SER A 24 5.63 9.43 -3.32
CA SER A 24 6.09 8.14 -2.81
C SER A 24 6.00 7.01 -3.83
N ILE A 25 5.17 7.17 -4.87
CA ILE A 25 4.90 6.12 -5.85
C ILE A 25 5.76 6.35 -7.09
N SER A 26 6.53 5.34 -7.47
CA SER A 26 7.35 5.38 -8.69
C SER A 26 6.47 5.43 -9.95
N ASP A 27 6.94 6.12 -10.98
CA ASP A 27 6.34 6.05 -12.31
C ASP A 27 6.37 4.62 -12.88
N GLU A 28 7.32 3.83 -12.41
CA GLU A 28 7.48 2.42 -12.82
C GLU A 28 6.64 1.47 -11.95
N CYS A 29 5.85 1.99 -11.00
CA CYS A 29 5.06 1.16 -10.10
C CYS A 29 3.93 0.45 -10.84
N LEU A 30 3.69 -0.80 -10.45
CA LEU A 30 2.49 -1.52 -10.83
C LEU A 30 1.69 -1.83 -9.57
N MET A 31 0.39 -1.62 -9.64
CA MET A 31 -0.51 -1.93 -8.54
C MET A 31 -1.62 -2.87 -9.01
N VAL A 32 -2.04 -3.74 -8.09
CA VAL A 32 -3.23 -4.58 -8.29
C VAL A 32 -4.20 -4.24 -7.16
N LEU A 33 -5.32 -3.64 -7.52
CA LEU A 33 -6.32 -3.14 -6.58
C LEU A 33 -7.67 -3.79 -6.85
N PRO A 34 -8.58 -3.81 -5.85
CA PRO A 34 -9.85 -4.54 -5.96
C PRO A 34 -10.94 -3.80 -6.74
N GLN A 35 -10.60 -2.75 -7.46
CA GLN A 35 -11.56 -1.96 -8.26
C GLN A 35 -11.09 -1.89 -9.70
N PRO A 36 -12.03 -1.86 -10.69
CA PRO A 36 -11.65 -1.72 -12.08
C PRO A 36 -10.81 -0.44 -12.30
N PRO A 37 -9.79 -0.49 -13.15
CA PRO A 37 -9.40 -1.59 -14.05
C PRO A 37 -8.49 -2.66 -13.41
N PHE A 38 -8.37 -2.72 -12.11
CA PHE A 38 -7.63 -3.67 -11.27
C PHE A 38 -6.11 -3.56 -11.38
N VAL A 39 -5.55 -3.48 -12.58
CA VAL A 39 -4.10 -3.32 -12.79
C VAL A 39 -3.83 -1.89 -13.21
N LEU A 40 -3.02 -1.18 -12.42
CA LEU A 40 -2.75 0.24 -12.60
C LEU A 40 -1.24 0.49 -12.65
N ALA A 41 -0.81 1.30 -13.62
CA ALA A 41 0.53 1.88 -13.59
C ALA A 41 0.59 3.05 -12.60
N GLY A 42 1.79 3.45 -12.19
CA GLY A 42 1.97 4.44 -11.12
C GLY A 42 1.18 5.73 -11.28
N GLY A 43 1.20 6.34 -12.46
CA GLY A 43 0.44 7.56 -12.73
C GLY A 43 -1.07 7.38 -12.58
N GLN A 44 -1.60 6.26 -13.07
CA GLN A 44 -3.02 5.92 -12.92
C GLN A 44 -3.40 5.70 -11.47
N ALA A 45 -2.53 5.05 -10.69
CA ALA A 45 -2.76 4.82 -9.27
C ALA A 45 -2.81 6.14 -8.51
N VAL A 46 -1.91 7.06 -8.80
CA VAL A 46 -1.88 8.39 -8.18
C VAL A 46 -3.16 9.15 -8.49
N ASP A 47 -3.62 9.13 -9.74
CA ASP A 47 -4.86 9.80 -10.15
C ASP A 47 -6.08 9.21 -9.45
N ALA A 48 -6.13 7.88 -9.31
CA ALA A 48 -7.21 7.20 -8.62
C ALA A 48 -7.27 7.59 -7.14
N VAL A 49 -6.13 7.69 -6.48
CA VAL A 49 -6.05 8.12 -5.08
C VAL A 49 -6.46 9.57 -4.92
N ALA A 50 -6.05 10.45 -5.85
CA ALA A 50 -6.41 11.86 -5.80
C ALA A 50 -7.93 12.08 -5.88
N GLY A 51 -8.66 11.19 -6.54
CA GLY A 51 -10.11 11.26 -6.68
C GLY A 51 -10.89 10.55 -5.56
N THR A 52 -10.20 10.00 -4.54
CA THR A 52 -10.83 9.19 -3.50
C THR A 52 -10.53 9.76 -2.11
N PRO A 53 -11.51 9.82 -1.19
CA PRO A 53 -11.24 10.22 0.18
C PRO A 53 -10.21 9.29 0.83
N ARG A 54 -9.27 9.89 1.57
CA ARG A 54 -8.25 9.10 2.26
C ARG A 54 -8.83 8.44 3.52
N TRP A 55 -8.19 7.35 3.93
CA TRP A 55 -8.55 6.69 5.17
C TRP A 55 -8.14 7.53 6.37
N SER A 56 -8.94 7.52 7.43
CA SER A 56 -8.63 8.26 8.66
C SER A 56 -7.57 7.56 9.48
N LYS A 57 -7.60 6.23 9.48
CA LYS A 57 -6.61 5.40 10.18
C LYS A 57 -6.51 4.04 9.53
N VAL A 58 -5.37 3.38 9.74
CA VAL A 58 -5.17 2.01 9.31
C VAL A 58 -4.37 1.27 10.39
N ALA A 59 -4.76 0.03 10.64
CA ALA A 59 -4.03 -0.86 11.55
C ALA A 59 -3.47 -2.03 10.76
N PHE A 60 -2.24 -2.40 11.04
CA PHE A 60 -1.56 -3.52 10.39
C PHE A 60 -1.40 -4.68 11.36
N SER A 61 -1.56 -5.89 10.85
CA SER A 61 -1.32 -7.13 11.58
C SER A 61 -0.68 -8.15 10.63
N ASP A 62 -0.20 -9.28 11.18
CA ASP A 62 0.47 -10.33 10.40
C ASP A 62 1.62 -9.77 9.55
N GLN A 63 2.39 -8.87 10.11
CA GLN A 63 3.40 -8.08 9.42
C GLN A 63 4.66 -8.89 9.15
N GLN A 64 5.12 -8.90 7.90
CA GLN A 64 6.34 -9.56 7.47
C GLN A 64 7.20 -8.58 6.67
N VAL A 65 8.51 -8.61 6.91
CA VAL A 65 9.49 -7.79 6.18
C VAL A 65 10.58 -8.70 5.66
N LYS A 66 10.91 -8.56 4.38
CA LYS A 66 12.05 -9.25 3.77
C LYS A 66 12.92 -8.25 3.03
N ARG A 67 14.21 -8.46 3.09
CA ARG A 67 15.20 -7.66 2.37
C ARG A 67 16.00 -8.58 1.46
N PRO A 68 15.45 -8.93 0.26
CA PRO A 68 16.07 -9.93 -0.61
C PRO A 68 17.45 -9.53 -1.10
N GLN A 69 17.67 -8.24 -1.23
CA GLN A 69 18.97 -7.66 -1.61
C GLN A 69 19.03 -6.22 -1.13
N GLU A 70 20.22 -5.64 -1.16
CA GLU A 70 20.40 -4.25 -0.79
C GLU A 70 19.54 -3.35 -1.70
N GLY A 71 18.85 -2.38 -1.11
CA GLY A 71 18.01 -1.46 -1.85
C GLY A 71 16.66 -2.02 -2.26
N LEU A 72 16.26 -3.20 -1.77
CA LEU A 72 14.97 -3.82 -2.07
C LEU A 72 14.33 -4.33 -0.78
N ILE A 73 13.12 -3.86 -0.50
CA ILE A 73 12.33 -4.28 0.67
C ILE A 73 10.99 -4.80 0.19
N VAL A 74 10.60 -5.97 0.66
CA VAL A 74 9.29 -6.56 0.39
C VAL A 74 8.56 -6.73 1.71
N ILE A 75 7.35 -6.18 1.81
CA ILE A 75 6.52 -6.35 2.99
C ILE A 75 5.19 -6.99 2.63
N ALA A 76 4.62 -7.70 3.58
CA ALA A 76 3.28 -8.25 3.49
C ALA A 76 2.60 -8.10 4.84
N TYR A 77 1.29 -7.87 4.82
CA TYR A 77 0.54 -7.59 6.04
C TYR A 77 -0.96 -7.71 5.79
N LYS A 78 -1.71 -7.72 6.89
CA LYS A 78 -3.16 -7.51 6.85
C LYS A 78 -3.44 -6.08 7.27
N ALA A 79 -4.25 -5.37 6.50
CA ALA A 79 -4.66 -4.01 6.80
C ALA A 79 -6.13 -3.98 7.20
N ARG A 80 -6.45 -3.11 8.17
CA ARG A 80 -7.83 -2.73 8.48
C ARG A 80 -7.87 -1.20 8.47
N ALA A 81 -8.56 -0.65 7.49
CA ALA A 81 -8.65 0.79 7.26
C ALA A 81 -10.04 1.29 7.60
N GLU A 82 -10.12 2.48 8.19
CA GLU A 82 -11.37 3.07 8.63
C GLU A 82 -11.46 4.54 8.26
N ARG A 83 -12.66 4.99 7.94
CA ARG A 83 -13.01 6.40 7.81
C ARG A 83 -14.51 6.53 8.11
N GLU A 84 -14.91 7.76 8.44
CA GLU A 84 -16.30 8.04 8.79
C GLU A 84 -17.24 7.75 7.63
N GLY A 85 -18.38 7.15 7.93
CA GLY A 85 -19.47 6.95 6.98
C GLY A 85 -19.33 5.71 6.10
N VAL A 86 -18.27 4.91 6.25
CA VAL A 86 -18.12 3.66 5.50
C VAL A 86 -17.74 2.51 6.43
N ALA A 87 -18.05 1.30 6.00
CA ALA A 87 -17.63 0.11 6.72
C ALA A 87 -16.11 -0.02 6.68
N PRO A 88 -15.49 -0.60 7.72
CA PRO A 88 -14.05 -0.87 7.69
C PRO A 88 -13.68 -1.73 6.49
N TYR A 89 -12.54 -1.41 5.89
CA TYR A 89 -11.99 -2.16 4.76
C TYR A 89 -10.84 -3.04 5.25
N GLU A 90 -10.90 -4.32 4.96
CA GLU A 90 -9.85 -5.26 5.32
C GLU A 90 -9.30 -5.94 4.08
N ALA A 91 -7.96 -6.07 4.02
CA ALA A 91 -7.29 -6.70 2.91
C ALA A 91 -5.96 -7.27 3.35
N HIS A 92 -5.52 -8.33 2.67
CA HIS A 92 -4.13 -8.76 2.73
C HIS A 92 -3.37 -8.03 1.65
N CYS A 93 -2.22 -7.46 2.00
CA CYS A 93 -1.48 -6.56 1.14
C CYS A 93 -0.01 -6.93 1.02
N SER A 94 0.59 -6.54 -0.08
CA SER A 94 2.04 -6.55 -0.24
C SER A 94 2.50 -5.25 -0.87
N THR A 95 3.73 -4.84 -0.54
CA THR A 95 4.37 -3.66 -1.11
C THR A 95 5.84 -3.93 -1.31
N VAL A 96 6.39 -3.45 -2.42
CA VAL A 96 7.81 -3.51 -2.71
C VAL A 96 8.37 -2.10 -2.78
N TYR A 97 9.41 -1.85 -1.99
CA TYR A 97 10.15 -0.59 -1.95
C TYR A 97 11.50 -0.76 -2.62
N ARG A 98 11.91 0.26 -3.36
CA ARG A 98 13.22 0.35 -3.99
C ARG A 98 13.94 1.60 -3.49
N ARG A 99 15.23 1.47 -3.17
CA ARG A 99 16.04 2.63 -2.83
C ARG A 99 16.51 3.35 -4.10
N LEU A 100 16.25 4.64 -4.17
CA LEU A 100 16.68 5.50 -5.28
C LEU A 100 18.03 6.15 -5.01
N ALA A 101 18.24 6.59 -3.77
CA ALA A 101 19.44 7.26 -3.30
C ALA A 101 19.50 7.11 -1.79
N HIS A 102 20.53 7.66 -1.16
CA HIS A 102 20.66 7.63 0.29
C HIS A 102 19.38 8.18 0.95
N GLU A 103 18.78 7.39 1.85
CA GLU A 103 17.56 7.75 2.59
C GLU A 103 16.33 8.06 1.71
N LYS A 104 16.38 7.74 0.41
CA LYS A 104 15.26 7.99 -0.49
C LYS A 104 14.76 6.68 -1.10
N TRP A 105 13.47 6.39 -0.83
CA TRP A 105 12.80 5.16 -1.26
C TRP A 105 11.51 5.48 -1.99
N ASP A 106 11.14 4.64 -2.94
CA ASP A 106 9.83 4.72 -3.57
C ASP A 106 9.17 3.33 -3.64
N VAL A 107 7.88 3.35 -3.93
CA VAL A 107 7.06 2.14 -4.09
C VAL A 107 7.08 1.74 -5.56
N VAL A 108 7.44 0.48 -5.84
CA VAL A 108 7.43 -0.06 -7.20
C VAL A 108 6.37 -1.13 -7.42
N GLN A 109 5.74 -1.64 -6.36
CA GLN A 109 4.63 -2.58 -6.46
C GLN A 109 3.78 -2.49 -5.19
N HIS A 110 2.47 -2.57 -5.35
CA HIS A 110 1.52 -2.69 -4.25
C HIS A 110 0.32 -3.51 -4.70
N GLN A 111 -0.15 -4.38 -3.81
CA GLN A 111 -1.31 -5.22 -4.09
C GLN A 111 -2.21 -5.28 -2.87
N GLN A 112 -3.51 -5.26 -3.12
CA GLN A 112 -4.53 -5.47 -2.08
C GLN A 112 -5.46 -6.59 -2.50
N THR A 113 -5.63 -7.57 -1.61
CA THR A 113 -6.56 -8.67 -1.78
C THR A 113 -7.61 -8.55 -0.66
N PRO A 114 -8.83 -8.08 -0.96
CA PRO A 114 -9.86 -7.95 0.05
C PRO A 114 -10.22 -9.28 0.69
N MET A 115 -10.67 -9.22 1.94
CA MET A 115 -11.18 -10.40 2.63
C MET A 115 -12.42 -10.92 1.91
N LEU A 116 -12.53 -12.23 1.80
CA LEU A 116 -13.73 -12.85 1.23
C LEU A 116 -14.89 -12.67 2.21
N MET A 117 -16.07 -12.33 1.65
CA MET A 117 -17.28 -12.17 2.44
C MET A 117 -17.80 -13.52 2.97
N ALA A 118 -17.56 -14.58 2.22
CA ALA A 118 -17.89 -15.92 2.62
C ALA A 118 -16.70 -16.83 2.27
N HIS A 119 -16.30 -17.67 3.22
CA HIS A 119 -15.25 -18.64 2.97
C HIS A 119 -15.87 -19.86 2.33
N PRO A 120 -15.44 -20.23 1.10
CA PRO A 120 -15.85 -21.53 0.59
C PRO A 120 -15.27 -22.57 1.53
N LYS A 121 -16.11 -23.50 1.93
CA LYS A 121 -15.63 -24.63 2.70
C LYS A 121 -14.80 -25.51 1.78
N ALA A 122 -13.63 -25.78 2.25
CA ALA A 122 -12.79 -26.76 1.57
C ALA A 122 -13.44 -28.12 1.63
#